data_def49644c167948dddbcf09ba40c77d1
#
_entry.id   def49644c167948dddbcf09ba40c77d1
#
_cell.length_a   1.000
_cell.length_b   1.000
_cell.length_c   1.000
_cell.angle_alpha   90.00
_cell.angle_beta   90.00
_cell.angle_gamma   90.00
#
_symmetry.space_group_name_H-M   'P 1'
#
loop_
_entity.id
_entity.type
_entity.pdbx_description
1 polymer ?
#
loop_
_entity_poly.entity_id
_entity_poly.type
_entity_poly.pdbx_seq_one_letter_code
_entity_poly.pdbx_strand_id
1 'polypeptide(L)'
;EEAITLYNKIILGGQHDSSIYFNLGNSHYKLNNVAESIYYFEKAKLFSLKDEDIEINLAFAKNMTIDSIDPLPKSDLLRFREYLFDLFSLNEYSFIIILFSWLTAIFFGLYLFNSKPYSKRFYFSFSLLSMLFLILSFSVSSLKSSIKKEEIFGIIFDRKIEIWAEPNFRSENLFSLHEGTKVQVLDSLQEWKKIKIANGAEGWIKEAIIKNLN
;
A
#
# COMPACT_ATOMS: atom_id res chain seq x y z
N GLU A 1 -20.28 7.01 -19.26
CA GLU A 1 -20.04 8.39 -18.82
C GLU A 1 -20.96 8.77 -17.66
N GLU A 2 -22.28 8.53 -17.74
CA GLU A 2 -23.23 8.83 -16.67
C GLU A 2 -22.87 8.16 -15.34
N ALA A 3 -22.49 6.87 -15.36
CA ALA A 3 -22.04 6.15 -14.17
C ALA A 3 -20.81 6.80 -13.52
N ILE A 4 -19.83 7.27 -14.30
CA ILE A 4 -18.64 7.98 -13.78
C ILE A 4 -19.06 9.26 -13.04
N THR A 5 -20.00 10.01 -13.62
CA THR A 5 -20.51 11.24 -13.00
C THR A 5 -21.20 10.95 -11.66
N LEU A 6 -22.00 9.87 -11.58
CA LEU A 6 -22.67 9.47 -10.36
C LEU A 6 -21.68 9.00 -9.28
N TYR A 7 -20.71 8.14 -9.63
CA TYR A 7 -19.69 7.70 -8.66
C TYR A 7 -18.83 8.86 -8.16
N ASN A 8 -18.45 9.79 -9.04
CA ASN A 8 -17.70 10.98 -8.62
C ASN A 8 -18.52 11.87 -7.67
N LYS A 9 -19.83 11.98 -7.84
CA LYS A 9 -20.71 12.66 -6.88
C LYS A 9 -20.67 12.00 -5.49
N ILE A 10 -20.67 10.67 -5.44
CA ILE A 10 -20.59 9.92 -4.17
C ILE A 10 -19.26 10.18 -3.47
N ILE A 11 -18.15 10.17 -4.22
CA ILE A 11 -16.81 10.49 -3.69
C ILE A 11 -16.74 11.94 -3.18
N LEU A 12 -17.31 12.90 -3.91
CA LEU A 12 -17.38 14.30 -3.49
C LEU A 12 -18.25 14.47 -2.23
N GLY A 13 -19.21 13.57 -2.00
CA GLY A 13 -19.98 13.48 -0.76
C GLY A 13 -19.23 12.87 0.43
N GLY A 14 -17.93 12.55 0.26
CA GLY A 14 -17.06 12.00 1.31
C GLY A 14 -17.18 10.47 1.51
N GLN A 15 -17.88 9.77 0.64
CA GLN A 15 -17.99 8.31 0.70
C GLN A 15 -16.86 7.67 -0.13
N HIS A 16 -15.99 6.92 0.54
CA HIS A 16 -14.86 6.23 -0.05
C HIS A 16 -14.94 4.74 0.30
N ASP A 17 -15.13 3.91 -0.70
CA ASP A 17 -15.31 2.47 -0.56
C ASP A 17 -14.66 1.73 -1.73
N SER A 18 -14.23 0.49 -1.50
CA SER A 18 -13.60 -0.36 -2.51
C SER A 18 -14.49 -0.52 -3.74
N SER A 19 -15.81 -0.77 -3.54
CA SER A 19 -16.75 -1.03 -4.61
C SER A 19 -16.99 0.18 -5.51
N ILE A 20 -16.98 1.40 -4.95
CA ILE A 20 -17.12 2.65 -5.70
C ILE A 20 -15.92 2.82 -6.64
N TYR A 21 -14.71 2.67 -6.11
CA TYR A 21 -13.49 2.79 -6.91
C TYR A 21 -13.35 1.67 -7.93
N PHE A 22 -13.73 0.43 -7.59
CA PHE A 22 -13.77 -0.69 -8.52
C PHE A 22 -14.69 -0.44 -9.71
N ASN A 23 -15.90 0.07 -9.45
CA ASN A 23 -16.86 0.41 -10.49
C ASN A 23 -16.42 1.60 -11.35
N LEU A 24 -15.72 2.59 -10.78
CA LEU A 24 -15.05 3.65 -11.55
C LEU A 24 -13.96 3.07 -12.44
N GLY A 25 -13.10 2.20 -11.92
CA GLY A 25 -12.08 1.49 -12.69
C GLY A 25 -12.67 0.75 -13.89
N ASN A 26 -13.74 -0.02 -13.67
CA ASN A 26 -14.47 -0.72 -14.73
C ASN A 26 -15.10 0.23 -15.75
N SER A 27 -15.63 1.36 -15.28
CA SER A 27 -16.25 2.35 -16.17
C SER A 27 -15.23 3.01 -17.08
N HIS A 28 -14.05 3.37 -16.56
CA HIS A 28 -12.94 3.93 -17.34
C HIS A 28 -12.31 2.87 -18.25
N TYR A 29 -12.19 1.62 -17.79
CA TYR A 29 -11.70 0.51 -18.63
C TYR A 29 -12.55 0.34 -19.89
N LYS A 30 -13.89 0.34 -19.75
CA LYS A 30 -14.82 0.23 -20.88
C LYS A 30 -14.73 1.41 -21.85
N LEU A 31 -14.29 2.58 -21.40
CA LEU A 31 -14.08 3.77 -22.21
C LEU A 31 -12.66 3.89 -22.77
N ASN A 32 -11.81 2.88 -22.53
CA ASN A 32 -10.40 2.87 -22.93
C ASN A 32 -9.57 4.01 -22.31
N ASN A 33 -9.97 4.50 -21.15
CA ASN A 33 -9.22 5.47 -20.35
C ASN A 33 -8.26 4.71 -19.43
N VAL A 34 -7.06 4.43 -19.95
CA VAL A 34 -6.11 3.48 -19.31
C VAL A 34 -5.63 3.99 -17.96
N ALA A 35 -5.14 5.23 -17.90
CA ALA A 35 -4.59 5.80 -16.67
C ALA A 35 -5.63 5.88 -15.54
N GLU A 36 -6.84 6.37 -15.86
CA GLU A 36 -7.96 6.46 -14.91
C GLU A 36 -8.38 5.07 -14.43
N SER A 37 -8.48 4.10 -15.34
CA SER A 37 -8.85 2.73 -14.98
C SER A 37 -7.88 2.15 -13.97
N ILE A 38 -6.59 2.21 -14.24
CA ILE A 38 -5.53 1.73 -13.34
C ILE A 38 -5.56 2.51 -12.02
N TYR A 39 -5.69 3.83 -12.07
CA TYR A 39 -5.77 4.67 -10.89
C TYR A 39 -6.90 4.25 -9.95
N TYR A 40 -8.10 4.05 -10.49
CA TYR A 40 -9.25 3.69 -9.67
C TYR A 40 -9.21 2.25 -9.17
N PHE A 41 -8.67 1.29 -9.93
CA PHE A 41 -8.43 -0.06 -9.43
C PHE A 41 -7.35 -0.08 -8.32
N GLU A 42 -6.26 0.67 -8.47
CA GLU A 42 -5.24 0.81 -7.41
C GLU A 42 -5.84 1.49 -6.16
N LYS A 43 -6.75 2.47 -6.32
CA LYS A 43 -7.54 3.05 -5.23
C LYS A 43 -8.44 2.01 -4.56
N ALA A 44 -9.18 1.21 -5.32
CA ALA A 44 -10.03 0.14 -4.78
C ALA A 44 -9.22 -0.85 -3.94
N LYS A 45 -8.02 -1.21 -4.41
CA LYS A 45 -7.08 -2.08 -3.71
C LYS A 45 -6.63 -1.54 -2.36
N LEU A 46 -6.53 -0.23 -2.16
CA LEU A 46 -6.19 0.36 -0.86
C LEU A 46 -7.24 0.07 0.23
N PHE A 47 -8.50 -0.12 -0.18
CA PHE A 47 -9.63 -0.42 0.72
C PHE A 47 -9.88 -1.93 0.87
N SER A 48 -9.52 -2.75 -0.12
CA SER A 48 -9.68 -4.21 -0.10
C SER A 48 -8.47 -4.91 -0.70
N LEU A 49 -7.49 -5.24 0.15
CA LEU A 49 -6.18 -5.78 -0.25
C LEU A 49 -6.23 -7.21 -0.81
N LYS A 50 -7.31 -7.97 -0.54
CA LYS A 50 -7.42 -9.40 -0.90
C LYS A 50 -8.61 -9.69 -1.82
N ASP A 51 -9.06 -8.70 -2.57
CA ASP A 51 -10.16 -8.84 -3.50
C ASP A 51 -9.62 -9.31 -4.87
N GLU A 52 -9.91 -10.57 -5.22
CA GLU A 52 -9.43 -11.19 -6.46
C GLU A 52 -9.99 -10.49 -7.70
N ASP A 53 -11.22 -9.98 -7.67
CA ASP A 53 -11.83 -9.28 -8.79
C ASP A 53 -11.08 -7.98 -9.11
N ILE A 54 -10.64 -7.26 -8.06
CA ILE A 54 -9.82 -6.05 -8.24
C ILE A 54 -8.47 -6.40 -8.87
N GLU A 55 -7.80 -7.46 -8.39
CA GLU A 55 -6.50 -7.89 -8.92
C GLU A 55 -6.60 -8.30 -10.39
N ILE A 56 -7.61 -9.07 -10.75
CA ILE A 56 -7.84 -9.54 -12.12
C ILE A 56 -8.11 -8.35 -13.05
N ASN A 57 -9.01 -7.43 -12.66
CA ASN A 57 -9.36 -6.29 -13.50
C ASN A 57 -8.21 -5.29 -13.61
N LEU A 58 -7.44 -5.09 -12.52
CA LEU A 58 -6.22 -4.29 -12.55
C LEU A 58 -5.18 -4.90 -13.51
N ALA A 59 -5.02 -6.22 -13.52
CA ALA A 59 -4.12 -6.89 -14.46
C ALA A 59 -4.57 -6.67 -15.91
N PHE A 60 -5.86 -6.77 -16.22
CA PHE A 60 -6.38 -6.44 -17.55
C PHE A 60 -6.12 -4.98 -17.93
N ALA A 61 -6.32 -4.03 -17.02
CA ALA A 61 -6.04 -2.63 -17.27
C ALA A 61 -4.53 -2.38 -17.51
N LYS A 62 -3.65 -3.03 -16.74
CA LYS A 62 -2.20 -2.96 -16.92
C LYS A 62 -1.73 -3.54 -18.26
N ASN A 63 -2.41 -4.54 -18.80
CA ASN A 63 -2.09 -5.06 -20.13
C ASN A 63 -2.38 -4.06 -21.27
N MET A 64 -3.11 -2.98 -21.00
CA MET A 64 -3.36 -1.90 -21.97
C MET A 64 -2.25 -0.84 -21.96
N THR A 65 -1.35 -0.84 -20.98
CA THR A 65 -0.22 0.11 -20.94
C THR A 65 0.82 -0.21 -22.00
N ILE A 66 1.47 0.85 -22.51
CA ILE A 66 2.57 0.71 -23.46
C ILE A 66 3.84 0.21 -22.75
N ASP A 67 4.04 0.66 -21.50
CA ASP A 67 5.25 0.35 -20.75
C ASP A 67 5.17 -1.07 -20.17
N SER A 68 6.04 -1.95 -20.65
CA SER A 68 6.27 -3.27 -20.06
C SER A 68 7.47 -3.21 -19.14
N ILE A 69 7.22 -3.04 -17.82
CA ILE A 69 8.28 -2.87 -16.83
C ILE A 69 8.31 -4.09 -15.92
N ASP A 70 9.35 -4.91 -16.10
CA ASP A 70 9.56 -6.06 -15.22
C ASP A 70 10.07 -5.60 -13.84
N PRO A 71 9.38 -5.97 -12.74
CA PRO A 71 9.81 -5.59 -11.41
C PRO A 71 11.12 -6.27 -11.03
N LEU A 72 11.94 -5.57 -10.23
CA LEU A 72 13.13 -6.18 -9.64
C LEU A 72 12.78 -7.42 -8.81
N PRO A 73 13.59 -8.48 -8.88
CA PRO A 73 13.41 -9.65 -8.03
C PRO A 73 13.56 -9.25 -6.55
N LYS A 74 12.55 -9.61 -5.75
CA LYS A 74 12.55 -9.34 -4.32
C LYS A 74 13.48 -10.31 -3.59
N SER A 75 14.28 -9.81 -2.64
CA SER A 75 15.05 -10.65 -1.74
C SER A 75 14.12 -11.49 -0.84
N ASP A 76 14.63 -12.61 -0.32
CA ASP A 76 13.86 -13.48 0.57
C ASP A 76 13.41 -12.75 1.85
N LEU A 77 14.24 -11.82 2.36
CA LEU A 77 13.89 -10.99 3.51
C LEU A 77 12.70 -10.06 3.20
N LEU A 78 12.67 -9.46 2.01
CA LEU A 78 11.53 -8.62 1.57
C LEU A 78 10.26 -9.44 1.40
N ARG A 79 10.35 -10.64 0.82
CA ARG A 79 9.21 -11.57 0.69
C ARG A 79 8.67 -11.97 2.06
N PHE A 80 9.55 -12.29 3.01
CA PHE A 80 9.15 -12.64 4.38
C PHE A 80 8.49 -11.46 5.10
N ARG A 81 9.02 -10.25 4.93
CA ARG A 81 8.39 -9.02 5.48
C ARG A 81 7.00 -8.79 4.90
N GLU A 82 6.84 -8.89 3.58
CA GLU A 82 5.54 -8.75 2.91
C GLU A 82 4.57 -9.83 3.39
N TYR A 83 5.01 -11.08 3.49
CA TYR A 83 4.19 -12.16 4.06
C TYR A 83 3.67 -11.80 5.46
N LEU A 84 4.53 -11.30 6.36
CA LEU A 84 4.08 -10.86 7.69
C LEU A 84 3.07 -9.71 7.59
N PHE A 85 3.29 -8.75 6.70
CA PHE A 85 2.36 -7.63 6.52
C PHE A 85 1.00 -8.05 5.97
N ASP A 86 0.95 -9.09 5.15
CA ASP A 86 -0.27 -9.60 4.53
C ASP A 86 -1.06 -10.55 5.42
N LEU A 87 -0.46 -11.06 6.53
CA LEU A 87 -1.15 -11.93 7.48
C LEU A 87 -2.38 -11.23 8.08
N PHE A 88 -2.21 -9.97 8.50
CA PHE A 88 -3.24 -9.19 9.17
C PHE A 88 -3.24 -7.74 8.70
N SER A 89 -4.42 -7.12 8.65
CA SER A 89 -4.59 -5.67 8.49
C SER A 89 -4.08 -4.92 9.72
N LEU A 90 -3.87 -3.60 9.61
CA LEU A 90 -3.46 -2.78 10.77
C LEU A 90 -4.49 -2.82 11.91
N ASN A 91 -5.79 -2.90 11.56
CA ASN A 91 -6.86 -3.02 12.56
C ASN A 91 -6.79 -4.37 13.28
N GLU A 92 -6.60 -5.47 12.55
CA GLU A 92 -6.45 -6.80 13.14
C GLU A 92 -5.21 -6.89 14.03
N TYR A 93 -4.06 -6.32 13.62
CA TYR A 93 -2.90 -6.20 14.50
C TYR A 93 -3.21 -5.44 15.79
N SER A 94 -4.01 -4.37 15.72
CA SER A 94 -4.43 -3.62 16.90
C SER A 94 -5.26 -4.48 17.87
N PHE A 95 -6.18 -5.31 17.36
CA PHE A 95 -6.93 -6.26 18.19
C PHE A 95 -6.02 -7.33 18.82
N ILE A 96 -5.06 -7.85 18.06
CA ILE A 96 -4.09 -8.83 18.56
C ILE A 96 -3.24 -8.23 19.69
N ILE A 97 -2.78 -7.00 19.54
CA ILE A 97 -2.00 -6.28 20.57
C ILE A 97 -2.83 -6.11 21.85
N ILE A 98 -4.08 -5.69 21.74
CA ILE A 98 -4.99 -5.54 22.87
C ILE A 98 -5.21 -6.90 23.57
N LEU A 99 -5.47 -7.96 22.79
CA LEU A 99 -5.67 -9.30 23.32
C LEU A 99 -4.46 -9.79 24.13
N PHE A 100 -3.26 -9.72 23.55
CA PHE A 100 -2.04 -10.15 24.24
C PHE A 100 -1.67 -9.24 25.42
N SER A 101 -2.03 -7.96 25.39
CA SER A 101 -1.90 -7.06 26.53
C SER A 101 -2.73 -7.55 27.73
N TRP A 102 -4.01 -7.87 27.49
CA TRP A 102 -4.89 -8.42 28.51
C TRP A 102 -4.43 -9.79 29.02
N LEU A 103 -4.02 -10.69 28.13
CA LEU A 103 -3.49 -12.00 28.52
C LEU A 103 -2.24 -11.87 29.40
N THR A 104 -1.33 -10.96 29.04
CA THR A 104 -0.13 -10.66 29.85
C THR A 104 -0.52 -10.18 31.24
N ALA A 105 -1.44 -9.21 31.34
CA ALA A 105 -1.89 -8.66 32.62
C ALA A 105 -2.60 -9.72 33.48
N ILE A 106 -3.48 -10.52 32.90
CA ILE A 106 -4.22 -11.60 33.61
C ILE A 106 -3.25 -12.66 34.12
N PHE A 107 -2.39 -13.21 33.26
CA PHE A 107 -1.44 -14.24 33.68
C PHE A 107 -0.44 -13.72 34.71
N PHE A 108 0.01 -12.49 34.59
CA PHE A 108 0.88 -11.86 35.58
C PHE A 108 0.15 -11.65 36.91
N GLY A 109 -1.09 -11.20 36.89
CA GLY A 109 -1.93 -11.11 38.11
C GLY A 109 -2.13 -12.47 38.77
N LEU A 110 -2.48 -13.50 37.99
CA LEU A 110 -2.61 -14.87 38.51
C LEU A 110 -1.29 -15.40 39.11
N TYR A 111 -0.15 -15.04 38.52
CA TYR A 111 1.16 -15.34 39.07
C TYR A 111 1.37 -14.70 40.46
N LEU A 112 0.99 -13.42 40.60
CA LEU A 112 1.18 -12.67 41.87
C LEU A 112 0.32 -13.25 43.00
N PHE A 113 -0.95 -13.58 42.73
CA PHE A 113 -1.91 -14.00 43.75
C PHE A 113 -1.95 -15.50 44.00
N ASN A 114 -1.25 -16.34 43.23
CA ASN A 114 -1.23 -17.77 43.45
C ASN A 114 -0.14 -18.18 44.46
N SER A 115 -0.47 -19.09 45.37
CA SER A 115 0.46 -19.56 46.40
C SER A 115 1.18 -20.86 46.00
N LYS A 116 0.67 -21.62 45.00
CA LYS A 116 1.21 -22.91 44.60
C LYS A 116 2.41 -22.75 43.66
N PRO A 117 3.59 -23.31 43.98
CA PRO A 117 4.80 -23.09 43.17
C PRO A 117 4.67 -23.55 41.71
N TYR A 118 3.99 -24.65 41.45
CA TYR A 118 3.77 -25.19 40.11
C TYR A 118 2.91 -24.22 39.26
N SER A 119 1.79 -23.77 39.80
CA SER A 119 0.88 -22.81 39.13
C SER A 119 1.56 -21.46 38.90
N LYS A 120 2.39 -20.99 39.84
CA LYS A 120 3.19 -19.79 39.67
C LYS A 120 4.11 -19.86 38.45
N ARG A 121 4.83 -20.95 38.29
CA ARG A 121 5.72 -21.15 37.13
C ARG A 121 4.94 -21.16 35.83
N PHE A 122 3.81 -21.85 35.80
CA PHE A 122 2.92 -21.89 34.66
C PHE A 122 2.44 -20.49 34.26
N TYR A 123 1.84 -19.73 35.16
CA TYR A 123 1.34 -18.38 34.88
C TYR A 123 2.44 -17.40 34.49
N PHE A 124 3.61 -17.48 35.13
CA PHE A 124 4.75 -16.65 34.74
C PHE A 124 5.22 -16.94 33.31
N SER A 125 5.35 -18.22 32.93
CA SER A 125 5.75 -18.61 31.59
C SER A 125 4.75 -18.14 30.54
N PHE A 126 3.44 -18.26 30.79
CA PHE A 126 2.40 -17.78 29.88
C PHE A 126 2.34 -16.25 29.78
N SER A 127 2.58 -15.56 30.91
CA SER A 127 2.70 -14.10 30.88
C SER A 127 3.88 -13.66 30.03
N LEU A 128 5.04 -14.31 30.18
CA LEU A 128 6.22 -14.00 29.37
C LEU A 128 6.00 -14.29 27.87
N LEU A 129 5.36 -15.41 27.56
CA LEU A 129 5.02 -15.79 26.18
C LEU A 129 4.03 -14.78 25.56
N SER A 130 2.99 -14.40 26.29
CA SER A 130 2.02 -13.39 25.84
C SER A 130 2.69 -12.04 25.60
N MET A 131 3.60 -11.64 26.48
CA MET A 131 4.39 -10.40 26.33
C MET A 131 5.27 -10.44 25.07
N LEU A 132 5.87 -11.59 24.77
CA LEU A 132 6.65 -11.76 23.54
C LEU A 132 5.78 -11.56 22.29
N PHE A 133 4.60 -12.19 22.22
CA PHE A 133 3.68 -12.01 21.11
C PHE A 133 3.16 -10.58 21.00
N LEU A 134 2.92 -9.90 22.11
CA LEU A 134 2.56 -8.48 22.15
C LEU A 134 3.66 -7.63 21.48
N ILE A 135 4.91 -7.80 21.89
CA ILE A 135 6.06 -7.05 21.36
C ILE A 135 6.23 -7.32 19.86
N LEU A 136 6.14 -8.58 19.44
CA LEU A 136 6.26 -8.94 18.02
C LEU A 136 5.14 -8.31 17.19
N SER A 137 3.89 -8.43 17.62
CA SER A 137 2.74 -7.85 16.91
C SER A 137 2.82 -6.33 16.84
N PHE A 138 3.25 -5.68 17.92
CA PHE A 138 3.46 -4.23 17.96
C PHE A 138 4.56 -3.81 16.99
N SER A 139 5.68 -4.52 16.94
CA SER A 139 6.82 -4.23 16.06
C SER A 139 6.42 -4.35 14.59
N VAL A 140 5.70 -5.42 14.22
CA VAL A 140 5.21 -5.61 12.84
C VAL A 140 4.21 -4.54 12.46
N SER A 141 3.26 -4.22 13.33
CA SER A 141 2.24 -3.19 13.10
C SER A 141 2.86 -1.80 12.92
N SER A 142 3.81 -1.44 13.79
CA SER A 142 4.54 -0.16 13.73
C SER A 142 5.34 -0.03 12.44
N LEU A 143 6.08 -1.07 12.06
CA LEU A 143 6.87 -1.08 10.83
C LEU A 143 5.96 -0.98 9.58
N LYS A 144 4.86 -1.75 9.54
CA LYS A 144 3.87 -1.70 8.46
C LYS A 144 3.26 -0.29 8.32
N SER A 145 2.93 0.35 9.45
CA SER A 145 2.38 1.71 9.47
C SER A 145 3.38 2.76 8.97
N SER A 146 4.65 2.67 9.38
CA SER A 146 5.70 3.60 8.95
C SER A 146 5.95 3.49 7.44
N ILE A 147 6.15 2.29 6.94
CA ILE A 147 6.38 2.06 5.50
C ILE A 147 5.18 2.56 4.67
N LYS A 148 3.95 2.26 5.10
CA LYS A 148 2.75 2.73 4.39
C LYS A 148 2.65 4.26 4.30
N LYS A 149 3.18 4.99 5.28
CA LYS A 149 3.20 6.47 5.28
C LYS A 149 4.30 7.05 4.40
N GLU A 150 5.43 6.37 4.31
CA GLU A 150 6.60 6.83 3.55
C GLU A 150 6.49 6.48 2.06
N GLU A 151 5.82 5.39 1.72
CA GLU A 151 5.65 4.95 0.34
C GLU A 151 4.47 5.68 -0.31
N ILE A 152 4.78 6.75 -1.03
CA ILE A 152 3.81 7.48 -1.85
C ILE A 152 3.88 6.94 -3.26
N PHE A 153 2.75 6.44 -3.77
CA PHE A 153 2.63 5.99 -5.15
C PHE A 153 1.73 6.93 -5.95
N GLY A 154 1.96 6.98 -7.24
CA GLY A 154 1.12 7.70 -8.17
C GLY A 154 1.03 7.01 -9.53
N ILE A 155 0.08 7.46 -10.34
CA ILE A 155 -0.12 7.00 -11.72
C ILE A 155 0.15 8.17 -12.66
N ILE A 156 0.84 7.88 -13.77
CA ILE A 156 1.09 8.84 -14.85
C ILE A 156 -0.17 8.95 -15.70
N PHE A 157 -0.60 10.20 -15.98
CA PHE A 157 -1.81 10.47 -16.76
C PHE A 157 -1.53 10.99 -18.17
N ASP A 158 -0.35 11.54 -18.40
CA ASP A 158 0.03 12.04 -19.72
C ASP A 158 0.41 10.88 -20.65
N ARG A 159 0.03 10.97 -21.91
CA ARG A 159 0.27 9.92 -22.93
C ARG A 159 1.72 9.52 -23.05
N LYS A 160 2.64 10.48 -22.94
CA LYS A 160 4.08 10.25 -22.94
C LYS A 160 4.77 11.36 -22.17
N ILE A 161 5.69 10.99 -21.28
CA ILE A 161 6.51 11.91 -20.52
C ILE A 161 7.98 11.51 -20.62
N GLU A 162 8.85 12.50 -20.46
CA GLU A 162 10.30 12.31 -20.40
C GLU A 162 10.76 12.36 -18.94
N ILE A 163 11.67 11.46 -18.60
CA ILE A 163 12.26 11.34 -17.26
C ILE A 163 13.69 11.90 -17.31
N TRP A 164 13.96 12.86 -16.46
CA TRP A 164 15.18 13.63 -16.44
C TRP A 164 16.13 13.20 -15.32
N ALA A 165 17.44 13.32 -15.56
CA ALA A 165 18.47 13.00 -14.56
C ALA A 165 18.45 13.98 -13.37
N GLU A 166 18.12 15.25 -13.62
CA GLU A 166 18.04 16.33 -12.63
C GLU A 166 16.72 17.08 -12.78
N PRO A 167 16.26 17.81 -11.73
CA PRO A 167 15.00 18.56 -11.77
C PRO A 167 15.09 19.84 -12.63
N ASN A 168 15.51 19.70 -13.87
CA ASN A 168 15.56 20.76 -14.88
C ASN A 168 15.54 20.17 -16.30
N PHE A 169 15.03 20.90 -17.27
CA PHE A 169 14.93 20.49 -18.67
C PHE A 169 16.24 20.56 -19.47
N ARG A 170 17.34 20.99 -18.85
CA ARG A 170 18.67 21.02 -19.49
C ARG A 170 19.48 19.78 -19.19
N SER A 171 19.00 18.95 -18.25
CA SER A 171 19.67 17.70 -17.91
C SER A 171 19.43 16.62 -18.97
N GLU A 172 20.09 15.49 -18.82
CA GLU A 172 19.91 14.35 -19.72
C GLU A 172 18.53 13.73 -19.56
N ASN A 173 17.89 13.38 -20.69
CA ASN A 173 16.70 12.55 -20.71
C ASN A 173 17.12 11.09 -20.56
N LEU A 174 16.70 10.45 -19.47
CA LEU A 174 17.09 9.08 -19.15
C LEU A 174 16.25 8.04 -19.89
N PHE A 175 14.93 8.23 -19.87
CA PHE A 175 13.94 7.36 -20.53
C PHE A 175 12.59 8.08 -20.63
N SER A 176 11.62 7.44 -21.30
CA SER A 176 10.25 7.93 -21.37
C SER A 176 9.30 6.95 -20.69
N LEU A 177 8.19 7.45 -20.14
CA LEU A 177 7.09 6.68 -19.61
C LEU A 177 5.77 7.11 -20.25
N HIS A 178 4.77 6.23 -20.17
CA HIS A 178 3.46 6.48 -20.76
C HIS A 178 2.35 6.40 -19.70
N GLU A 179 1.16 6.82 -20.09
CA GLU A 179 -0.03 6.80 -19.24
C GLU A 179 -0.32 5.42 -18.65
N GLY A 180 -0.80 5.40 -17.41
CA GLY A 180 -1.09 4.16 -16.66
C GLY A 180 0.11 3.60 -15.91
N THR A 181 1.34 4.08 -16.15
CA THR A 181 2.51 3.60 -15.42
C THR A 181 2.47 4.03 -13.96
N LYS A 182 2.59 3.04 -13.07
CA LYS A 182 2.69 3.26 -11.62
C LYS A 182 4.11 3.59 -11.22
N VAL A 183 4.27 4.68 -10.47
CA VAL A 183 5.55 5.17 -9.98
C VAL A 183 5.51 5.37 -8.47
N GLN A 184 6.65 5.17 -7.80
CA GLN A 184 6.85 5.57 -6.42
C GLN A 184 7.47 6.97 -6.39
N VAL A 185 6.91 7.89 -5.60
CA VAL A 185 7.47 9.21 -5.37
C VAL A 185 8.47 9.10 -4.23
N LEU A 186 9.74 9.44 -4.50
CA LEU A 186 10.83 9.36 -3.53
C LEU A 186 11.10 10.70 -2.86
N ASP A 187 11.00 11.81 -3.62
CA ASP A 187 11.33 13.16 -3.17
C ASP A 187 10.56 14.20 -3.97
N SER A 188 10.50 15.43 -3.47
CA SER A 188 9.84 16.55 -4.12
C SER A 188 10.71 17.80 -3.99
N LEU A 189 11.00 18.46 -5.12
CA LEU A 189 11.76 19.70 -5.16
C LEU A 189 11.04 20.73 -6.04
N GLN A 190 10.42 21.74 -5.43
CA GLN A 190 9.60 22.75 -6.13
C GLN A 190 8.48 22.08 -6.95
N GLU A 191 8.51 22.24 -8.30
CA GLU A 191 7.54 21.65 -9.24
C GLU A 191 7.96 20.24 -9.71
N TRP A 192 9.04 19.66 -9.19
CA TRP A 192 9.58 18.39 -9.62
C TRP A 192 9.40 17.31 -8.56
N LYS A 193 9.14 16.09 -9.02
CA LYS A 193 9.13 14.88 -8.20
C LYS A 193 10.18 13.90 -8.67
N LYS A 194 10.99 13.41 -7.74
CA LYS A 194 11.85 12.26 -7.99
C LYS A 194 11.02 11.01 -7.89
N ILE A 195 11.04 10.22 -8.93
CA ILE A 195 10.26 8.98 -9.02
C ILE A 195 11.16 7.78 -9.18
N LYS A 196 10.60 6.61 -8.83
CA LYS A 196 11.17 5.29 -9.06
C LYS A 196 10.13 4.38 -9.69
N ILE A 197 10.51 3.63 -10.70
CA ILE A 197 9.67 2.62 -11.36
C ILE A 197 9.99 1.19 -10.88
N ALA A 198 9.17 0.22 -11.25
CA ALA A 198 9.23 -1.14 -10.73
C ALA A 198 10.58 -1.86 -10.97
N ASN A 199 11.28 -1.53 -12.04
CA ASN A 199 12.62 -2.08 -12.34
C ASN A 199 13.76 -1.39 -11.60
N GLY A 200 13.45 -0.41 -10.72
CA GLY A 200 14.42 0.32 -9.91
C GLY A 200 15.01 1.56 -10.57
N ALA A 201 14.71 1.87 -11.83
CA ALA A 201 15.18 3.11 -12.45
C ALA A 201 14.52 4.33 -11.80
N GLU A 202 15.30 5.39 -11.64
CA GLU A 202 14.91 6.63 -10.97
C GLU A 202 15.13 7.83 -11.90
N GLY A 203 14.40 8.91 -11.66
CA GLY A 203 14.60 10.18 -12.32
C GLY A 203 13.56 11.21 -11.89
N TRP A 204 13.58 12.37 -12.53
CA TRP A 204 12.77 13.52 -12.17
C TRP A 204 11.71 13.81 -13.23
N ILE A 205 10.50 14.15 -12.77
CA ILE A 205 9.38 14.60 -13.61
C ILE A 205 8.70 15.81 -12.99
N LYS A 206 7.90 16.53 -13.78
CA LYS A 206 7.04 17.60 -13.25
C LYS A 206 5.88 17.02 -12.43
N GLU A 207 5.58 17.66 -11.30
CA GLU A 207 4.53 17.24 -10.35
C GLU A 207 3.14 17.13 -10.98
N ALA A 208 2.79 18.07 -11.88
CA ALA A 208 1.45 18.13 -12.49
C ALA A 208 1.04 16.88 -13.29
N ILE A 209 1.98 16.00 -13.60
CA ILE A 209 1.82 14.82 -14.45
C ILE A 209 1.37 13.59 -13.66
N ILE A 210 1.60 13.57 -12.33
CA ILE A 210 1.30 12.42 -11.46
C ILE A 210 0.04 12.69 -10.65
N LYS A 211 -0.85 11.71 -10.60
CA LYS A 211 -1.94 11.67 -9.62
C LYS A 211 -1.62 10.68 -8.51
N ASN A 212 -1.46 11.19 -7.30
CA ASN A 212 -1.14 10.36 -6.13
C ASN A 212 -2.30 9.43 -5.78
N LEU A 213 -1.95 8.25 -5.29
CA LEU A 213 -2.91 7.22 -4.83
C LEU A 213 -3.33 7.43 -3.36
N ASN A 214 -2.52 8.14 -2.57
CA ASN A 214 -2.77 8.39 -1.14
C ASN A 214 -3.58 9.65 -0.93
#